data_385b19b32353ecac01e539fd73e7374f
#
_entry.id   385b19b32353ecac01e539fd73e7374f
#
_cell.length_a   1.000
_cell.length_b   1.000
_cell.length_c   1.000
_cell.angle_alpha   90.00
_cell.angle_beta   90.00
_cell.angle_gamma   90.00
#
_symmetry.space_group_name_H-M   'P 1'
#
loop_
_entity.id
_entity.type
_entity.pdbx_description
1 polymer ?
#
loop_
_entity_poly.entity_id
_entity_poly.type
_entity_poly.pdbx_seq_one_letter_code
_entity_poly.pdbx_strand_id
1 'polypeptide(L)'
;MLQMDTIMNKIFRSHSRATAPVIAHVILIAIAVMGGTITLVFAQEIVNTYQISGYPTIELIQIPGFDGRDVAHLEVHDGSFISAHMSGNFVDDGKKGKLERLAIYVKNDSPKTITISELSIAGKVFDYSNPPTSWIPLGTYAILPSTSTEQLLQNSSPQILSGQEVTIMVSLDEAIKLDRSFQFRIVTTNGGIWIDTIKTGVQDD
;
A
#
# COMPACT_ATOMS: atom_id res chain seq x y z
N MET A 1 85.95 37.35 -1.02
CA MET A 1 85.19 36.17 -0.69
C MET A 1 83.83 36.43 -0.06
N LEU A 2 83.59 37.60 0.56
CA LEU A 2 82.33 37.95 1.23
C LEU A 2 81.13 38.39 0.31
N GLN A 3 81.38 38.72 -0.95
CA GLN A 3 80.30 39.18 -1.87
C GLN A 3 79.55 38.05 -2.58
N MET A 4 80.12 36.88 -2.68
CA MET A 4 79.51 35.71 -3.36
C MET A 4 78.46 35.03 -2.48
N ASP A 5 78.67 34.96 -1.17
CA ASP A 5 77.70 34.37 -0.24
C ASP A 5 76.38 35.16 -0.11
N THR A 6 76.43 36.49 -0.26
CA THR A 6 75.26 37.34 -0.18
C THR A 6 74.36 37.18 -1.41
N ILE A 7 74.91 36.95 -2.59
CA ILE A 7 74.17 36.74 -3.83
C ILE A 7 73.52 35.38 -3.84
N MET A 8 74.21 34.34 -3.43
CA MET A 8 73.68 32.96 -3.34
C MET A 8 72.52 32.89 -2.34
N ASN A 9 72.61 33.51 -1.19
CA ASN A 9 71.52 33.53 -0.19
C ASN A 9 70.29 34.29 -0.68
N LYS A 10 70.44 35.26 -1.55
CA LYS A 10 69.32 36.05 -2.12
C LYS A 10 68.59 35.28 -3.20
N ILE A 11 69.29 34.44 -3.98
CA ILE A 11 68.69 33.61 -5.02
C ILE A 11 67.89 32.44 -4.39
N PHE A 12 68.43 31.82 -3.35
CA PHE A 12 67.71 30.72 -2.64
C PHE A 12 66.44 31.21 -1.92
N ARG A 13 66.41 32.44 -1.38
CA ARG A 13 65.22 33.00 -0.71
C ARG A 13 64.13 33.46 -1.67
N SER A 14 64.45 33.71 -2.96
CA SER A 14 63.41 34.09 -3.92
C SER A 14 62.65 32.88 -4.50
N HIS A 15 63.30 31.72 -4.59
CA HIS A 15 62.64 30.51 -5.11
C HIS A 15 61.66 29.88 -4.10
N SER A 16 61.93 29.97 -2.79
CA SER A 16 61.05 29.43 -1.77
C SER A 16 59.73 30.23 -1.60
N ARG A 17 59.70 31.47 -2.01
CA ARG A 17 58.46 32.32 -1.95
C ARG A 17 57.50 32.06 -3.11
N ALA A 18 57.98 31.55 -4.25
CA ALA A 18 57.14 31.29 -5.42
C ALA A 18 56.50 29.89 -5.39
N THR A 19 57.06 28.95 -4.66
CA THR A 19 56.56 27.56 -4.59
C THR A 19 55.37 27.42 -3.60
N ALA A 20 55.34 28.20 -2.53
CA ALA A 20 54.29 28.13 -1.51
C ALA A 20 52.88 28.41 -2.06
N PRO A 21 52.64 29.41 -2.91
CA PRO A 21 51.30 29.66 -3.50
C PRO A 21 50.88 28.50 -4.42
N VAL A 22 51.81 27.91 -5.17
CA VAL A 22 51.50 26.81 -6.10
C VAL A 22 51.10 25.56 -5.33
N ILE A 23 51.80 25.21 -4.26
CA ILE A 23 51.46 24.07 -3.39
C ILE A 23 50.09 24.30 -2.73
N ALA A 24 49.79 25.52 -2.26
CA ALA A 24 48.48 25.85 -1.68
C ALA A 24 47.34 25.67 -2.68
N HIS A 25 47.53 26.05 -3.94
CA HIS A 25 46.53 25.85 -4.99
C HIS A 25 46.34 24.37 -5.33
N VAL A 26 47.39 23.58 -5.40
CA VAL A 26 47.30 22.15 -5.63
C VAL A 26 46.53 21.44 -4.49
N ILE A 27 46.82 21.81 -3.25
CA ILE A 27 46.11 21.25 -2.08
C ILE A 27 44.62 21.64 -2.12
N LEU A 28 44.30 22.89 -2.44
CA LEU A 28 42.91 23.35 -2.58
C LEU A 28 42.14 22.57 -3.66
N ILE A 29 42.77 22.36 -4.81
CA ILE A 29 42.17 21.58 -5.89
C ILE A 29 41.97 20.12 -5.45
N ALA A 30 42.98 19.53 -4.77
CA ALA A 30 42.84 18.16 -4.27
C ALA A 30 41.70 18.00 -3.26
N ILE A 31 41.52 18.95 -2.35
CA ILE A 31 40.42 18.96 -1.38
C ILE A 31 39.06 19.16 -2.10
N ALA A 32 39.00 20.06 -3.09
CA ALA A 32 37.77 20.30 -3.84
C ALA A 32 37.35 19.06 -4.65
N VAL A 33 38.30 18.36 -5.28
CA VAL A 33 38.03 17.15 -6.02
C VAL A 33 37.58 16.03 -5.08
N MET A 34 38.27 15.81 -3.96
CA MET A 34 37.85 14.80 -2.97
C MET A 34 36.46 15.12 -2.38
N GLY A 35 36.21 16.37 -2.01
CA GLY A 35 34.90 16.79 -1.50
C GLY A 35 33.79 16.58 -2.54
N GLY A 36 34.06 16.94 -3.79
CA GLY A 36 33.11 16.75 -4.91
C GLY A 36 32.82 15.28 -5.19
N THR A 37 33.83 14.41 -5.17
CA THR A 37 33.63 12.98 -5.40
C THR A 37 32.86 12.31 -4.26
N ILE A 38 33.15 12.66 -3.02
CA ILE A 38 32.38 12.17 -1.86
C ILE A 38 30.91 12.57 -1.98
N THR A 39 30.65 13.86 -2.26
CA THR A 39 29.28 14.36 -2.41
C THR A 39 28.55 13.63 -3.56
N LEU A 40 29.24 13.40 -4.68
CA LEU A 40 28.66 12.68 -5.83
C LEU A 40 28.27 11.24 -5.47
N VAL A 41 29.16 10.53 -4.75
CA VAL A 41 28.90 9.14 -4.32
C VAL A 41 27.70 9.08 -3.38
N PHE A 42 27.63 9.97 -2.39
CA PHE A 42 26.47 10.06 -1.50
C PHE A 42 25.18 10.41 -2.27
N ALA A 43 25.22 11.32 -3.22
CA ALA A 43 24.07 11.65 -4.04
C ALA A 43 23.60 10.46 -4.88
N GLN A 44 24.53 9.69 -5.47
CA GLN A 44 24.21 8.48 -6.22
C GLN A 44 23.61 7.40 -5.34
N GLU A 45 24.12 7.22 -4.12
CA GLU A 45 23.60 6.24 -3.18
C GLU A 45 22.17 6.59 -2.74
N ILE A 46 21.88 7.86 -2.49
CA ILE A 46 20.52 8.35 -2.21
C ILE A 46 19.61 8.06 -3.39
N VAL A 47 19.99 8.44 -4.61
CA VAL A 47 19.17 8.20 -5.81
C VAL A 47 18.93 6.69 -6.03
N ASN A 48 19.95 5.86 -5.86
CA ASN A 48 19.81 4.41 -5.99
C ASN A 48 18.90 3.81 -4.91
N THR A 49 18.99 4.31 -3.68
CA THR A 49 18.11 3.88 -2.57
C THR A 49 16.65 4.23 -2.87
N TYR A 50 16.39 5.41 -3.39
CA TYR A 50 15.04 5.81 -3.82
C TYR A 50 14.54 4.99 -5.01
N GLN A 51 15.40 4.59 -5.94
CA GLN A 51 15.02 3.74 -7.07
C GLN A 51 14.79 2.27 -6.66
N ILE A 52 15.57 1.75 -5.70
CA ILE A 52 15.41 0.37 -5.19
C ILE A 52 14.23 0.26 -4.23
N SER A 53 13.96 1.29 -3.45
CA SER A 53 12.80 1.31 -2.54
C SER A 53 11.46 1.43 -3.28
N GLY A 54 11.49 1.65 -4.60
CA GLY A 54 10.30 2.05 -5.35
C GLY A 54 9.76 3.37 -4.78
N TYR A 55 9.17 4.20 -5.61
CA TYR A 55 8.40 5.32 -5.10
C TYR A 55 7.41 4.74 -4.07
N PRO A 56 7.30 5.32 -2.85
CA PRO A 56 6.26 4.90 -1.94
C PRO A 56 4.97 4.92 -2.74
N THR A 57 4.41 3.75 -2.98
CA THR A 57 3.17 3.64 -3.73
C THR A 57 2.14 4.21 -2.80
N ILE A 58 1.70 5.43 -3.05
CA ILE A 58 0.60 6.03 -2.28
C ILE A 58 -0.61 5.17 -2.63
N GLU A 59 -0.99 4.33 -1.70
CA GLU A 59 -2.21 3.56 -1.79
C GLU A 59 -3.31 4.36 -1.10
N LEU A 60 -4.41 4.54 -1.81
CA LEU A 60 -5.60 5.22 -1.34
C LEU A 60 -6.77 4.27 -1.54
N ILE A 61 -7.20 3.64 -0.45
CA ILE A 61 -8.43 2.87 -0.39
C ILE A 61 -9.48 3.72 0.31
N GLN A 62 -10.64 3.83 -0.30
CA GLN A 62 -11.85 4.32 0.35
C GLN A 62 -12.74 3.12 0.66
N ILE A 63 -13.39 3.17 1.81
CA ILE A 63 -14.42 2.23 2.21
C ILE A 63 -15.70 3.08 2.34
N PRO A 64 -16.44 3.26 1.21
CA PRO A 64 -17.62 4.12 1.22
C PRO A 64 -18.74 3.58 2.11
N GLY A 65 -18.79 2.26 2.35
CA GLY A 65 -19.80 1.70 3.22
C GLY A 65 -19.83 0.18 3.23
N PHE A 66 -20.92 -0.38 3.71
CA PHE A 66 -21.13 -1.83 3.83
C PHE A 66 -22.61 -2.18 3.88
N ASP A 67 -22.95 -3.42 3.55
CA ASP A 67 -24.25 -4.03 3.81
C ASP A 67 -24.12 -5.22 4.74
N GLY A 68 -24.51 -5.03 5.99
CA GLY A 68 -24.52 -6.04 7.05
C GLY A 68 -25.92 -6.45 7.45
N ARG A 69 -26.97 -6.10 6.66
CA ARG A 69 -28.36 -6.43 6.97
C ARG A 69 -28.61 -7.92 6.96
N ASP A 70 -29.52 -8.34 7.81
CA ASP A 70 -30.07 -9.69 7.79
C ASP A 70 -31.24 -9.76 6.81
N VAL A 71 -30.90 -9.91 5.53
CA VAL A 71 -31.85 -9.87 4.41
C VAL A 71 -31.49 -10.91 3.36
N ALA A 72 -32.48 -11.37 2.60
CA ALA A 72 -32.29 -12.36 1.54
C ALA A 72 -31.36 -11.86 0.41
N HIS A 73 -31.34 -10.58 0.16
CA HIS A 73 -30.54 -9.95 -0.90
C HIS A 73 -29.78 -8.77 -0.33
N LEU A 74 -28.46 -8.88 -0.34
CA LEU A 74 -27.55 -7.77 -0.08
C LEU A 74 -27.47 -6.87 -1.31
N GLU A 75 -26.96 -5.68 -1.14
CA GLU A 75 -26.81 -4.69 -2.20
C GLU A 75 -25.33 -4.37 -2.43
N VAL A 76 -25.01 -3.94 -3.64
CA VAL A 76 -23.78 -3.24 -3.96
C VAL A 76 -23.96 -1.74 -3.65
N HIS A 77 -22.88 -0.99 -3.62
CA HIS A 77 -22.89 0.45 -3.24
C HIS A 77 -23.88 1.32 -4.05
N ASP A 78 -24.21 0.97 -5.29
CA ASP A 78 -25.20 1.68 -6.11
C ASP A 78 -26.66 1.31 -5.80
N GLY A 79 -26.91 0.45 -4.82
CA GLY A 79 -28.22 -0.04 -4.43
C GLY A 79 -28.77 -1.18 -5.30
N SER A 80 -27.99 -1.71 -6.25
CA SER A 80 -28.38 -2.87 -7.02
C SER A 80 -28.30 -4.14 -6.21
N PHE A 81 -29.33 -4.99 -6.26
CA PHE A 81 -29.39 -6.24 -5.51
C PHE A 81 -28.33 -7.25 -6.00
N ILE A 82 -27.59 -7.82 -5.07
CA ILE A 82 -26.70 -8.93 -5.32
C ILE A 82 -27.55 -10.19 -5.48
N SER A 83 -27.20 -11.05 -6.43
CA SER A 83 -27.92 -12.29 -6.68
C SER A 83 -28.01 -13.15 -5.40
N ALA A 84 -29.16 -13.78 -5.16
CA ALA A 84 -29.45 -14.52 -3.94
C ALA A 84 -28.39 -15.59 -3.61
N HIS A 85 -27.88 -16.31 -4.62
CA HIS A 85 -26.82 -17.31 -4.39
C HIS A 85 -25.49 -16.69 -3.98
N MET A 86 -25.27 -15.42 -4.31
CA MET A 86 -24.10 -14.64 -3.89
C MET A 86 -24.30 -13.97 -2.54
N SER A 87 -25.55 -13.65 -2.16
CA SER A 87 -25.90 -13.06 -0.86
C SER A 87 -25.81 -14.04 0.30
N GLY A 88 -25.75 -15.33 0.03
CA GLY A 88 -25.66 -16.38 1.05
C GLY A 88 -27.01 -17.02 1.41
N ASN A 89 -27.01 -17.77 2.49
CA ASN A 89 -28.21 -18.44 2.98
C ASN A 89 -28.87 -17.55 4.03
N PHE A 90 -29.99 -16.96 3.70
CA PHE A 90 -30.75 -16.09 4.59
C PHE A 90 -31.58 -16.90 5.59
N VAL A 91 -31.42 -16.58 6.87
CA VAL A 91 -32.24 -17.12 7.96
C VAL A 91 -32.49 -15.98 8.94
N ASP A 92 -33.72 -15.49 9.01
CA ASP A 92 -34.12 -14.42 9.94
C ASP A 92 -34.21 -15.00 11.36
N ASP A 93 -33.07 -15.06 12.07
CA ASP A 93 -32.96 -15.56 13.45
C ASP A 93 -32.37 -14.52 14.43
N GLY A 94 -32.23 -13.27 13.99
CA GLY A 94 -31.65 -12.18 14.76
C GLY A 94 -30.12 -12.26 14.89
N LYS A 95 -29.48 -13.00 14.01
CA LYS A 95 -28.01 -13.11 13.91
C LYS A 95 -27.61 -13.10 12.46
N LYS A 96 -26.41 -12.65 12.20
CA LYS A 96 -25.71 -12.90 10.95
C LYS A 96 -25.07 -14.27 11.07
N GLY A 97 -25.75 -15.27 10.55
CA GLY A 97 -25.45 -16.67 10.80
C GLY A 97 -24.34 -17.24 9.93
N LYS A 98 -24.10 -18.51 10.14
CA LYS A 98 -23.20 -19.31 9.31
C LYS A 98 -23.76 -19.46 7.90
N LEU A 99 -22.93 -19.23 6.89
CA LEU A 99 -23.28 -19.14 5.46
C LEU A 99 -23.93 -17.83 5.02
N GLU A 100 -24.26 -16.96 5.93
CA GLU A 100 -24.66 -15.59 5.59
C GLU A 100 -23.45 -14.73 5.29
N ARG A 101 -23.67 -13.64 4.60
CA ARG A 101 -22.59 -12.85 4.04
C ARG A 101 -22.69 -11.39 4.44
N LEU A 102 -21.54 -10.73 4.42
CA LEU A 102 -21.41 -9.30 4.51
C LEU A 102 -20.92 -8.77 3.17
N ALA A 103 -21.47 -7.66 2.73
CA ALA A 103 -20.96 -6.91 1.60
C ALA A 103 -20.21 -5.68 2.13
N ILE A 104 -19.00 -5.43 1.64
CA ILE A 104 -18.17 -4.29 2.03
C ILE A 104 -17.76 -3.58 0.76
N TYR A 105 -18.05 -2.30 0.67
CA TYR A 105 -17.77 -1.49 -0.50
C TYR A 105 -16.35 -0.95 -0.40
N VAL A 106 -15.57 -1.11 -1.46
CA VAL A 106 -14.18 -0.70 -1.49
C VAL A 106 -13.87 -0.06 -2.82
N LYS A 107 -13.25 1.11 -2.78
CA LYS A 107 -12.78 1.83 -3.96
C LYS A 107 -11.28 2.04 -3.89
N ASN A 108 -10.59 1.73 -4.98
CA ASN A 108 -9.18 2.00 -5.13
C ASN A 108 -8.96 3.35 -5.84
N ASP A 109 -8.72 4.40 -5.08
CA ASP A 109 -8.37 5.73 -5.62
C ASP A 109 -6.86 5.89 -5.85
N SER A 110 -6.09 4.81 -5.71
CA SER A 110 -4.66 4.82 -6.03
C SER A 110 -4.42 4.89 -7.54
N PRO A 111 -3.30 5.46 -7.98
CA PRO A 111 -2.91 5.45 -9.39
C PRO A 111 -2.50 4.07 -9.91
N LYS A 112 -2.41 3.07 -9.04
CA LYS A 112 -2.00 1.69 -9.36
C LYS A 112 -2.99 0.66 -8.83
N THR A 113 -2.94 -0.52 -9.43
CA THR A 113 -3.62 -1.71 -8.89
C THR A 113 -3.08 -2.03 -7.51
N ILE A 114 -3.98 -2.30 -6.57
CA ILE A 114 -3.66 -2.82 -5.24
C ILE A 114 -4.01 -4.29 -5.16
N THR A 115 -3.29 -5.02 -4.31
CA THR A 115 -3.57 -6.43 -4.00
C THR A 115 -3.77 -6.56 -2.50
N ILE A 116 -4.90 -7.14 -2.10
CA ILE A 116 -5.18 -7.41 -0.68
C ILE A 116 -4.32 -8.60 -0.26
N SER A 117 -3.52 -8.45 0.79
CA SER A 117 -2.73 -9.53 1.39
C SER A 117 -3.45 -10.19 2.56
N GLU A 118 -4.26 -9.41 3.29
CA GLU A 118 -5.03 -9.90 4.43
C GLU A 118 -6.33 -9.12 4.55
N LEU A 119 -7.39 -9.83 4.84
CA LEU A 119 -8.69 -9.26 5.21
C LEU A 119 -9.10 -9.88 6.53
N SER A 120 -9.41 -9.04 7.51
CA SER A 120 -9.86 -9.52 8.82
C SER A 120 -11.08 -8.77 9.32
N ILE A 121 -11.96 -9.51 9.99
CA ILE A 121 -13.20 -9.01 10.59
C ILE A 121 -13.24 -9.51 12.03
N ALA A 122 -13.47 -8.60 12.97
CA ALA A 122 -13.48 -8.92 14.41
C ALA A 122 -12.21 -9.67 14.89
N GLY A 123 -11.07 -9.41 14.26
CA GLY A 123 -9.80 -10.07 14.54
C GLY A 123 -9.61 -11.43 13.88
N LYS A 124 -10.59 -11.93 13.15
CA LYS A 124 -10.51 -13.17 12.38
C LYS A 124 -10.08 -12.88 10.95
N VAL A 125 -9.11 -13.63 10.45
CA VAL A 125 -8.62 -13.52 9.06
C VAL A 125 -9.48 -14.39 8.15
N PHE A 126 -9.81 -13.86 6.98
CA PHE A 126 -10.55 -14.53 5.92
C PHE A 126 -9.64 -14.72 4.71
N ASP A 127 -9.63 -15.93 4.16
CA ASP A 127 -8.82 -16.24 2.98
C ASP A 127 -9.53 -15.82 1.69
N TYR A 128 -8.75 -15.42 0.70
CA TYR A 128 -9.31 -15.15 -0.62
C TYR A 128 -9.77 -16.45 -1.28
N SER A 129 -11.05 -16.51 -1.59
CA SER A 129 -11.59 -17.59 -2.41
C SER A 129 -11.22 -17.29 -3.86
N ASN A 130 -10.24 -18.04 -4.39
CA ASN A 130 -9.95 -18.01 -5.82
C ASN A 130 -11.07 -18.73 -6.55
N PRO A 131 -11.98 -18.01 -7.22
CA PRO A 131 -13.24 -18.59 -7.61
C PRO A 131 -13.13 -19.28 -8.95
N PRO A 132 -13.73 -20.39 -9.05
CA PRO A 132 -14.42 -20.66 -10.30
C PRO A 132 -15.91 -20.85 -10.14
N THR A 133 -16.47 -20.75 -8.95
CA THR A 133 -17.84 -21.16 -8.72
C THR A 133 -18.68 -20.01 -8.14
N SER A 134 -19.95 -20.05 -8.42
CA SER A 134 -20.99 -19.19 -7.85
C SER A 134 -21.14 -19.27 -6.31
N TRP A 135 -20.26 -20.01 -5.64
CA TRP A 135 -20.31 -20.24 -4.20
C TRP A 135 -19.03 -19.78 -3.52
N ILE A 136 -19.16 -18.95 -2.49
CA ILE A 136 -18.05 -18.49 -1.65
C ILE A 136 -17.97 -19.41 -0.44
N PRO A 137 -16.86 -20.15 -0.25
CA PRO A 137 -16.68 -21.03 0.90
C PRO A 137 -16.76 -20.31 2.24
N LEU A 138 -17.08 -21.02 3.31
CA LEU A 138 -17.08 -20.48 4.66
C LEU A 138 -15.69 -20.00 5.08
N GLY A 139 -15.65 -18.87 5.79
CA GLY A 139 -14.40 -18.29 6.26
C GLY A 139 -13.54 -17.69 5.15
N THR A 140 -14.13 -17.45 3.98
CA THR A 140 -13.43 -16.84 2.85
C THR A 140 -14.15 -15.58 2.38
N TYR A 141 -13.46 -14.81 1.54
CA TYR A 141 -14.05 -13.67 0.83
C TYR A 141 -13.81 -13.77 -0.67
N ALA A 142 -14.66 -13.11 -1.42
CA ALA A 142 -14.50 -12.94 -2.86
C ALA A 142 -14.76 -11.48 -3.23
N ILE A 143 -14.37 -11.09 -4.43
CA ILE A 143 -14.55 -9.72 -4.93
C ILE A 143 -15.56 -9.74 -6.06
N LEU A 144 -16.54 -8.87 -5.95
CA LEU A 144 -17.58 -8.63 -6.95
C LEU A 144 -17.34 -7.24 -7.56
N PRO A 145 -17.20 -7.10 -8.89
CA PRO A 145 -17.08 -5.77 -9.49
C PRO A 145 -18.40 -4.99 -9.34
N SER A 146 -18.34 -3.69 -9.14
CA SER A 146 -19.52 -2.84 -8.99
C SER A 146 -20.46 -2.87 -10.20
N THR A 147 -19.94 -3.23 -11.37
CA THR A 147 -20.73 -3.34 -12.62
C THR A 147 -21.46 -4.67 -12.78
N SER A 148 -21.30 -5.60 -11.85
CA SER A 148 -21.93 -6.92 -11.90
C SER A 148 -22.42 -7.34 -10.53
N THR A 149 -23.65 -7.74 -10.44
CA THR A 149 -24.28 -8.27 -9.22
C THR A 149 -24.30 -9.81 -9.18
N GLU A 150 -23.76 -10.45 -10.21
CA GLU A 150 -23.84 -11.92 -10.41
C GLU A 150 -22.50 -12.60 -10.64
N GLN A 151 -21.46 -11.85 -11.00
CA GLN A 151 -20.18 -12.44 -11.40
C GLN A 151 -19.04 -11.99 -10.49
N LEU A 152 -18.37 -12.95 -9.87
CA LEU A 152 -17.15 -12.72 -9.11
C LEU A 152 -15.98 -12.39 -10.05
N LEU A 153 -15.04 -11.56 -9.56
CA LEU A 153 -13.78 -11.36 -10.25
C LEU A 153 -12.99 -12.69 -10.27
N GLN A 154 -12.70 -13.14 -11.46
CA GLN A 154 -11.99 -14.40 -11.72
C GLN A 154 -10.46 -14.21 -11.71
N ASN A 155 -9.95 -13.51 -10.71
CA ASN A 155 -8.52 -13.26 -10.59
C ASN A 155 -7.88 -14.32 -9.69
N SER A 156 -6.65 -14.75 -10.03
CA SER A 156 -5.86 -15.64 -9.17
C SER A 156 -5.42 -15.00 -7.86
N SER A 157 -5.54 -13.69 -7.76
CA SER A 157 -5.22 -12.88 -6.57
C SER A 157 -6.27 -11.80 -6.39
N PRO A 158 -6.50 -11.32 -5.13
CA PRO A 158 -7.50 -10.30 -4.81
C PRO A 158 -7.01 -8.90 -5.20
N GLN A 159 -7.06 -8.61 -6.50
CA GLN A 159 -6.62 -7.33 -7.06
C GLN A 159 -7.81 -6.41 -7.32
N ILE A 160 -7.60 -5.12 -7.01
CA ILE A 160 -8.52 -4.03 -7.32
C ILE A 160 -7.77 -3.04 -8.20
N LEU A 161 -8.26 -2.83 -9.41
CA LEU A 161 -7.60 -1.95 -10.39
C LEU A 161 -7.68 -0.49 -9.95
N SER A 162 -6.78 0.35 -10.49
CA SER A 162 -6.83 1.80 -10.27
C SER A 162 -8.18 2.38 -10.67
N GLY A 163 -8.80 3.17 -9.79
CA GLY A 163 -10.11 3.77 -9.98
C GLY A 163 -11.29 2.78 -9.90
N GLN A 164 -11.02 1.50 -9.67
CA GLN A 164 -12.07 0.49 -9.59
C GLN A 164 -12.77 0.52 -8.23
N GLU A 165 -14.09 0.44 -8.29
CA GLU A 165 -14.97 0.18 -7.15
C GLU A 165 -15.44 -1.27 -7.19
N VAL A 166 -15.42 -1.92 -6.03
CA VAL A 166 -15.77 -3.33 -5.88
C VAL A 166 -16.54 -3.56 -4.59
N THR A 167 -17.30 -4.66 -4.56
CA THR A 167 -17.91 -5.17 -3.34
C THR A 167 -17.15 -6.42 -2.90
N ILE A 168 -16.61 -6.41 -1.69
CA ILE A 168 -16.00 -7.59 -1.07
C ILE A 168 -17.11 -8.35 -0.36
N MET A 169 -17.39 -9.56 -0.84
CA MET A 169 -18.34 -10.48 -0.22
C MET A 169 -17.62 -11.41 0.74
N VAL A 170 -17.96 -11.32 2.02
CA VAL A 170 -17.35 -12.15 3.08
C VAL A 170 -18.34 -13.21 3.53
N SER A 171 -17.97 -14.49 3.45
CA SER A 171 -18.77 -15.62 3.91
C SER A 171 -18.44 -15.96 5.36
N LEU A 172 -19.38 -15.68 6.24
CA LEU A 172 -19.19 -15.91 7.68
C LEU A 172 -19.21 -17.40 8.02
N ASP A 173 -18.29 -17.82 8.84
CA ASP A 173 -18.22 -19.19 9.38
C ASP A 173 -18.71 -19.30 10.84
N GLU A 174 -18.93 -18.17 11.48
CA GLU A 174 -19.51 -18.04 12.83
C GLU A 174 -20.66 -17.03 12.81
N ALA A 175 -21.65 -17.27 13.67
CA ALA A 175 -22.78 -16.37 13.82
C ALA A 175 -22.38 -15.10 14.62
N ILE A 176 -22.75 -13.95 14.11
CA ILE A 176 -22.59 -12.65 14.75
C ILE A 176 -23.97 -12.10 15.09
N LYS A 177 -24.18 -11.68 16.35
CA LYS A 177 -25.45 -11.04 16.75
C LYS A 177 -25.65 -9.75 15.98
N LEU A 178 -26.89 -9.47 15.59
CA LEU A 178 -27.27 -8.17 15.05
C LEU A 178 -27.00 -7.03 16.05
N ASP A 179 -26.95 -5.80 15.56
CA ASP A 179 -26.59 -4.60 16.33
C ASP A 179 -25.20 -4.62 16.99
N ARG A 180 -24.30 -5.45 16.53
CA ARG A 180 -22.91 -5.47 16.97
C ARG A 180 -22.01 -4.74 15.97
N SER A 181 -21.16 -3.89 16.54
CA SER A 181 -20.09 -3.25 15.76
C SER A 181 -18.79 -4.01 15.96
N PHE A 182 -18.05 -4.19 14.88
CA PHE A 182 -16.75 -4.83 14.91
C PHE A 182 -15.82 -4.17 13.87
N GLN A 183 -14.52 -4.29 14.12
CA GLN A 183 -13.53 -3.75 13.20
C GLN A 183 -13.37 -4.68 11.99
N PHE A 184 -13.29 -4.04 10.86
CA PHE A 184 -12.89 -4.61 9.58
C PHE A 184 -11.52 -4.02 9.21
N ARG A 185 -10.60 -4.86 8.76
CA ARG A 185 -9.25 -4.45 8.40
C ARG A 185 -8.84 -5.05 7.06
N ILE A 186 -8.36 -4.20 6.17
CA ILE A 186 -7.68 -4.58 4.93
C ILE A 186 -6.19 -4.31 5.09
N VAL A 187 -5.35 -5.25 4.68
CA VAL A 187 -3.91 -5.08 4.53
C VAL A 187 -3.56 -5.37 3.07
N THR A 188 -2.73 -4.53 2.46
CA THR A 188 -2.25 -4.74 1.09
C THR A 188 -0.88 -5.37 1.07
N THR A 189 -0.47 -5.88 -0.09
CA THR A 189 0.88 -6.44 -0.30
C THR A 189 2.00 -5.43 -0.12
N ASN A 190 1.71 -4.13 -0.23
CA ASN A 190 2.68 -3.06 0.02
C ASN A 190 2.70 -2.59 1.48
N GLY A 191 1.91 -3.23 2.36
CA GLY A 191 1.87 -2.93 3.79
C GLY A 191 0.93 -1.79 4.18
N GLY A 192 0.10 -1.28 3.25
CA GLY A 192 -0.98 -0.35 3.59
C GLY A 192 -2.01 -1.03 4.48
N ILE A 193 -2.55 -0.31 5.46
CA ILE A 193 -3.54 -0.81 6.42
C ILE A 193 -4.71 0.17 6.48
N TRP A 194 -5.92 -0.35 6.25
CA TRP A 194 -7.17 0.40 6.39
C TRP A 194 -8.07 -0.33 7.38
N ILE A 195 -8.64 0.44 8.26
CA ILE A 195 -9.52 -0.07 9.33
C ILE A 195 -10.80 0.75 9.31
N ASP A 196 -11.92 0.06 9.34
CA ASP A 196 -13.23 0.67 9.50
C ASP A 196 -14.09 -0.16 10.44
N THR A 197 -15.29 0.34 10.76
CA THR A 197 -16.22 -0.31 11.67
C THR A 197 -17.48 -0.70 10.94
N ILE A 198 -17.77 -1.98 10.92
CA ILE A 198 -19.01 -2.55 10.37
C ILE A 198 -19.99 -2.80 11.50
N LYS A 199 -21.26 -2.50 11.27
CA LYS A 199 -22.34 -2.85 12.20
C LYS A 199 -23.29 -3.84 11.51
N THR A 200 -23.53 -4.98 12.15
CA THR A 200 -24.51 -5.97 11.66
C THR A 200 -25.94 -5.46 11.85
N GLY A 201 -26.82 -5.82 10.91
CA GLY A 201 -28.22 -5.40 10.91
C GLY A 201 -28.47 -4.05 10.23
N VAL A 202 -27.42 -3.38 9.71
CA VAL A 202 -27.53 -2.07 9.02
C VAL A 202 -26.81 -2.13 7.68
N GLN A 203 -27.23 -1.24 6.81
CA GLN A 203 -26.50 -0.82 5.62
C GLN A 203 -26.00 0.60 5.87
N ASP A 204 -24.79 0.88 5.43
CA ASP A 204 -24.17 2.20 5.41
C ASP A 204 -23.59 2.42 4.02
N ASP A 205 -23.98 3.55 3.37
CA ASP A 205 -23.62 3.94 2.00
C ASP A 205 -23.02 5.34 1.97
#